data_51421b5d96364e4b61241729fb5c0877
#
_entry.id   51421b5d96364e4b61241729fb5c0877
#
_cell.length_a   1.000
_cell.length_b   1.000
_cell.length_c   1.000
_cell.angle_alpha   90.00
_cell.angle_beta   90.00
_cell.angle_gamma   90.00
#
_symmetry.space_group_name_H-M   'P 1'
#
loop_
_entity.id
_entity.type
_entity.pdbx_description
1 polymer ?
#
loop_
_entity_poly.entity_id
_entity_poly.type
_entity_poly.pdbx_seq_one_letter_code
_entity_poly.pdbx_strand_id
1 'polypeptide(L)'
;MELCFNEMTVMKNGALPEDIALCAQAGFSAVELRKGTLLRYLRGGGTLEALRQTLEEQHVRAASLNALESVSFQTKAGGRMLRELSEWCFAACRVLGCDCMEVIASFHVPEGTSATAICRETADSLLRLSDAAADYGVRLALEFMAVPGSSVRTFAQCAEILDTVDRANVGMLLDTWHFCAGGSRPEELSALRGDRLFMVHVSDCPARAPFTAQRAESYWPGEGDAPLEELLRSVRATGYDGPCSVEVMDPNVLALPAGDAIRRAAETMKPLLARVER
;
A
#
# COMPACT_ATOMS: atom_id res chain seq x y z
N MET A 1 1.61 16.56 -1.84
CA MET A 1 1.37 15.13 -1.49
C MET A 1 0.90 15.03 -0.05
N GLU A 2 -0.03 14.12 0.25
CA GLU A 2 -0.67 13.99 1.55
C GLU A 2 0.12 13.12 2.53
N LEU A 3 0.31 13.60 3.75
CA LEU A 3 0.98 12.83 4.81
C LEU A 3 0.06 11.74 5.34
N CYS A 4 0.41 10.48 5.13
CA CYS A 4 -0.35 9.30 5.52
C CYS A 4 0.48 8.35 6.40
N PHE A 5 -0.16 7.65 7.33
CA PHE A 5 0.46 6.63 8.17
C PHE A 5 -0.09 5.24 7.82
N ASN A 6 0.79 4.26 7.64
CA ASN A 6 0.40 2.87 7.38
C ASN A 6 0.43 2.06 8.68
N GLU A 7 -0.70 1.47 9.06
CA GLU A 7 -0.84 0.62 10.25
C GLU A 7 -0.01 -0.68 10.19
N MET A 8 0.56 -1.04 9.03
CA MET A 8 1.54 -2.12 8.99
C MET A 8 2.76 -1.84 9.86
N THR A 9 3.17 -0.57 9.98
CA THR A 9 4.29 -0.14 10.83
C THR A 9 4.05 -0.42 12.33
N VAL A 10 2.78 -0.53 12.76
CA VAL A 10 2.39 -0.84 14.15
C VAL A 10 1.59 -2.15 14.26
N MET A 11 1.66 -3.03 13.28
CA MET A 11 0.80 -4.21 13.18
C MET A 11 0.81 -5.14 14.40
N LYS A 12 1.89 -5.11 15.20
CA LYS A 12 2.03 -5.91 16.43
C LYS A 12 1.38 -5.26 17.65
N ASN A 13 1.48 -3.95 17.76
CA ASN A 13 1.18 -3.19 18.98
C ASN A 13 0.07 -2.15 18.79
N GLY A 14 -0.45 -2.00 17.56
CA GLY A 14 -1.47 -1.02 17.22
C GLY A 14 -2.89 -1.43 17.64
N ALA A 15 -3.71 -0.40 17.94
CA ALA A 15 -5.13 -0.50 18.22
C ALA A 15 -5.87 0.65 17.53
N LEU A 16 -6.84 0.32 16.65
CA LEU A 16 -7.39 1.25 15.65
C LEU A 16 -7.89 2.59 16.16
N PRO A 17 -8.77 2.71 17.17
CA PRO A 17 -9.24 4.03 17.61
C PRO A 17 -8.11 4.89 18.19
N GLU A 18 -7.25 4.27 18.98
CA GLU A 18 -6.11 4.92 19.64
C GLU A 18 -5.06 5.36 18.62
N ASP A 19 -4.75 4.53 17.64
CA ASP A 19 -3.77 4.83 16.60
C ASP A 19 -4.24 6.00 15.72
N ILE A 20 -5.53 6.10 15.40
CA ILE A 20 -6.12 7.23 14.66
C ILE A 20 -5.93 8.53 15.45
N ALA A 21 -6.21 8.52 16.75
CA ALA A 21 -6.02 9.69 17.60
C ALA A 21 -4.53 10.10 17.70
N LEU A 22 -3.62 9.14 17.80
CA LEU A 22 -2.18 9.38 17.79
C LEU A 22 -1.69 9.92 16.43
N CYS A 23 -2.24 9.43 15.32
CA CYS A 23 -1.96 9.94 13.99
C CYS A 23 -2.39 11.41 13.86
N ALA A 24 -3.60 11.77 14.32
CA ALA A 24 -4.08 13.15 14.35
C ALA A 24 -3.14 14.06 15.16
N GLN A 25 -2.75 13.63 16.38
CA GLN A 25 -1.82 14.37 17.23
C GLN A 25 -0.43 14.54 16.59
N ALA A 26 0.06 13.54 15.86
CA ALA A 26 1.30 13.61 15.12
C ALA A 26 1.17 14.42 13.83
N GLY A 27 -0.04 14.83 13.43
CA GLY A 27 -0.33 15.70 12.27
C GLY A 27 -0.45 14.93 10.96
N PHE A 28 -0.80 13.66 10.99
CA PHE A 28 -1.25 12.91 9.82
C PHE A 28 -2.69 13.30 9.48
N SER A 29 -2.98 13.53 8.21
CA SER A 29 -4.33 13.78 7.69
C SER A 29 -5.01 12.52 7.18
N ALA A 30 -4.23 11.45 6.99
CA ALA A 30 -4.72 10.18 6.49
C ALA A 30 -4.06 9.01 7.21
N VAL A 31 -4.79 7.89 7.26
CA VAL A 31 -4.30 6.61 7.76
C VAL A 31 -4.65 5.51 6.75
N GLU A 32 -3.75 4.61 6.54
CA GLU A 32 -3.97 3.38 5.81
C GLU A 32 -4.30 2.27 6.81
N LEU A 33 -5.53 1.77 6.74
CA LEU A 33 -6.05 0.79 7.68
C LEU A 33 -5.56 -0.61 7.32
N ARG A 34 -5.10 -1.36 8.32
CA ARG A 34 -4.73 -2.76 8.11
C ARG A 34 -5.93 -3.68 8.34
N LYS A 35 -6.29 -4.49 7.35
CA LYS A 35 -7.37 -5.49 7.43
C LYS A 35 -7.30 -6.36 8.69
N GLY A 36 -6.10 -6.83 9.07
CA GLY A 36 -5.91 -7.66 10.26
C GLY A 36 -6.22 -6.92 11.55
N THR A 37 -5.87 -5.64 11.66
CA THR A 37 -6.18 -4.80 12.83
C THR A 37 -7.67 -4.47 12.86
N LEU A 38 -8.27 -4.17 11.72
CA LEU A 38 -9.72 -3.94 11.59
C LEU A 38 -10.53 -5.15 12.05
N LEU A 39 -10.17 -6.35 11.59
CA LEU A 39 -10.83 -7.58 12.02
C LEU A 39 -10.67 -7.84 13.52
N ARG A 40 -9.51 -7.52 14.09
CA ARG A 40 -9.28 -7.61 15.55
C ARG A 40 -10.18 -6.64 16.31
N TYR A 41 -10.28 -5.39 15.87
CA TYR A 41 -11.15 -4.38 16.43
C TYR A 41 -12.63 -4.80 16.42
N LEU A 42 -13.12 -5.31 15.28
CA LEU A 42 -14.50 -5.77 15.14
C LEU A 42 -14.79 -6.99 16.04
N ARG A 43 -13.86 -7.95 16.15
CA ARG A 43 -13.98 -9.10 17.07
C ARG A 43 -13.96 -8.67 18.54
N GLY A 44 -13.35 -7.55 18.86
CA GLY A 44 -13.38 -6.92 20.19
C GLY A 44 -14.68 -6.19 20.52
N GLY A 45 -15.67 -6.22 19.61
CA GLY A 45 -16.97 -5.53 19.82
C GLY A 45 -17.06 -4.14 19.22
N GLY A 46 -16.03 -3.67 18.52
CA GLY A 46 -16.08 -2.43 17.73
C GLY A 46 -17.00 -2.57 16.51
N THR A 47 -17.40 -1.45 15.93
CA THR A 47 -18.19 -1.39 14.69
C THR A 47 -17.55 -0.50 13.64
N LEU A 48 -17.86 -0.72 12.36
CA LEU A 48 -17.37 0.12 11.28
C LEU A 48 -17.87 1.58 11.43
N GLU A 49 -19.11 1.75 11.88
CA GLU A 49 -19.73 3.05 12.10
C GLU A 49 -19.02 3.83 13.22
N ALA A 50 -18.71 3.16 14.33
CA ALA A 50 -17.95 3.78 15.43
C ALA A 50 -16.52 4.16 14.98
N LEU A 51 -15.88 3.32 14.19
CA LEU A 51 -14.56 3.61 13.65
C LEU A 51 -14.61 4.79 12.66
N ARG A 52 -15.63 4.85 11.81
CA ARG A 52 -15.86 5.99 10.93
C ARG A 52 -16.04 7.28 11.73
N GLN A 53 -16.86 7.24 12.79
CA GLN A 53 -17.05 8.39 13.68
C GLN A 53 -15.71 8.84 14.28
N THR A 54 -14.86 7.90 14.74
CA THR A 54 -13.51 8.23 15.23
C THR A 54 -12.68 8.96 14.18
N LEU A 55 -12.67 8.47 12.93
CA LEU A 55 -11.95 9.11 11.83
C LEU A 55 -12.44 10.54 11.59
N GLU A 56 -13.76 10.75 11.59
CA GLU A 56 -14.39 12.07 11.41
C GLU A 56 -14.05 13.02 12.57
N GLU A 57 -14.16 12.58 13.82
CA GLU A 57 -13.86 13.36 15.04
C GLU A 57 -12.38 13.75 15.12
N GLN A 58 -11.48 12.88 14.67
CA GLN A 58 -10.05 13.15 14.65
C GLN A 58 -9.59 13.92 13.38
N HIS A 59 -10.49 14.17 12.42
CA HIS A 59 -10.17 14.78 11.12
C HIS A 59 -9.07 14.01 10.35
N VAL A 60 -9.06 12.69 10.47
CA VAL A 60 -8.17 11.78 9.75
C VAL A 60 -9.01 10.94 8.80
N ARG A 61 -8.64 10.88 7.52
CA ARG A 61 -9.36 10.03 6.58
C ARG A 61 -8.73 8.64 6.46
N ALA A 62 -9.53 7.62 6.17
CA ALA A 62 -9.01 6.34 5.72
C ALA A 62 -8.56 6.45 4.26
N ALA A 63 -7.27 6.36 4.00
CA ALA A 63 -6.69 6.48 2.66
C ALA A 63 -6.84 5.21 1.84
N SER A 64 -6.61 4.05 2.47
CA SER A 64 -6.78 2.73 1.88
C SER A 64 -7.07 1.67 2.95
N LEU A 65 -7.45 0.49 2.50
CA LEU A 65 -7.47 -0.74 3.30
C LEU A 65 -6.42 -1.72 2.76
N ASN A 66 -5.46 -2.11 3.61
CA ASN A 66 -4.35 -3.01 3.32
C ASN A 66 -4.67 -4.41 3.89
N ALA A 67 -4.67 -5.53 3.17
CA ALA A 67 -4.66 -5.68 1.73
C ALA A 67 -5.47 -6.94 1.32
N LEU A 68 -5.84 -7.03 0.06
CA LEU A 68 -6.23 -8.29 -0.56
C LEU A 68 -4.99 -8.96 -1.15
N GLU A 69 -4.54 -10.03 -0.52
CA GLU A 69 -3.33 -10.74 -0.91
C GLU A 69 -3.64 -11.95 -1.79
N SER A 70 -2.66 -12.34 -2.61
CA SER A 70 -2.73 -13.53 -3.47
C SER A 70 -3.95 -13.50 -4.41
N VAL A 71 -4.18 -12.37 -5.09
CA VAL A 71 -5.38 -12.21 -5.92
C VAL A 71 -5.33 -13.00 -7.24
N SER A 72 -4.15 -13.42 -7.69
CA SER A 72 -3.95 -14.22 -8.90
C SER A 72 -3.58 -15.67 -8.60
N PHE A 73 -3.65 -16.56 -9.60
CA PHE A 73 -3.35 -17.99 -9.50
C PHE A 73 -4.17 -18.75 -8.44
N GLN A 74 -5.41 -18.34 -8.24
CA GLN A 74 -6.29 -18.96 -7.26
C GLN A 74 -6.87 -20.31 -7.74
N THR A 75 -6.94 -21.28 -6.84
CA THR A 75 -7.77 -22.47 -7.04
C THR A 75 -9.25 -22.08 -7.09
N LYS A 76 -10.14 -22.98 -7.58
CA LYS A 76 -11.59 -22.75 -7.56
C LYS A 76 -12.12 -22.43 -6.14
N ALA A 77 -11.58 -23.09 -5.12
CA ALA A 77 -11.97 -22.86 -3.73
C ALA A 77 -11.42 -21.52 -3.23
N GLY A 78 -10.12 -21.25 -3.45
CA GLY A 78 -9.48 -19.98 -3.09
C GLY A 78 -10.16 -18.79 -3.76
N GLY A 79 -10.52 -18.91 -5.05
CA GLY A 79 -11.22 -17.84 -5.77
C GLY A 79 -12.64 -17.54 -5.23
N ARG A 80 -13.35 -18.53 -4.66
CA ARG A 80 -14.61 -18.26 -3.95
C ARG A 80 -14.36 -17.50 -2.64
N MET A 81 -13.40 -17.96 -1.84
CA MET A 81 -13.03 -17.28 -0.58
C MET A 81 -12.53 -15.86 -0.83
N LEU A 82 -11.71 -15.65 -1.86
CA LEU A 82 -11.23 -14.33 -2.25
C LEU A 82 -12.40 -13.40 -2.60
N ARG A 83 -13.39 -13.87 -3.34
CA ARG A 83 -14.58 -13.09 -3.70
C ARG A 83 -15.37 -12.66 -2.47
N GLU A 84 -15.70 -13.59 -1.57
CA GLU A 84 -16.42 -13.29 -0.33
C GLU A 84 -15.64 -12.28 0.54
N LEU A 85 -14.33 -12.46 0.66
CA LEU A 85 -13.46 -11.54 1.39
C LEU A 85 -13.40 -10.17 0.72
N SER A 86 -13.32 -10.12 -0.60
CA SER A 86 -13.28 -8.86 -1.36
C SER A 86 -14.57 -8.08 -1.20
N GLU A 87 -15.71 -8.70 -1.33
CA GLU A 87 -17.02 -8.08 -1.14
C GLU A 87 -17.16 -7.50 0.28
N TRP A 88 -16.71 -8.24 1.30
CA TRP A 88 -16.67 -7.73 2.68
C TRP A 88 -15.73 -6.52 2.82
N CYS A 89 -14.52 -6.59 2.25
CA CYS A 89 -13.56 -5.49 2.29
C CYS A 89 -14.11 -4.23 1.59
N PHE A 90 -14.72 -4.38 0.41
CA PHE A 90 -15.30 -3.26 -0.33
C PHE A 90 -16.48 -2.63 0.40
N ALA A 91 -17.34 -3.46 1.02
CA ALA A 91 -18.42 -2.96 1.88
C ALA A 91 -17.87 -2.18 3.10
N ALA A 92 -16.81 -2.69 3.74
CA ALA A 92 -16.14 -2.01 4.84
C ALA A 92 -15.52 -0.68 4.39
N CYS A 93 -14.84 -0.65 3.25
CA CYS A 93 -14.28 0.57 2.65
C CYS A 93 -15.39 1.62 2.46
N ARG A 94 -16.54 1.24 1.90
CA ARG A 94 -17.67 2.16 1.69
C ARG A 94 -18.21 2.74 3.01
N VAL A 95 -18.33 1.93 4.05
CA VAL A 95 -18.76 2.42 5.38
C VAL A 95 -17.75 3.38 5.96
N LEU A 96 -16.46 3.08 5.85
CA LEU A 96 -15.36 3.89 6.40
C LEU A 96 -15.05 5.16 5.58
N GLY A 97 -15.68 5.34 4.42
CA GLY A 97 -15.37 6.44 3.51
C GLY A 97 -13.99 6.29 2.83
N CYS A 98 -13.50 5.07 2.75
CA CYS A 98 -12.25 4.69 2.09
C CYS A 98 -12.54 4.29 0.64
N ASP A 99 -11.86 4.88 -0.32
CA ASP A 99 -12.08 4.62 -1.75
C ASP A 99 -10.96 3.80 -2.41
N CYS A 100 -10.01 3.29 -1.63
CA CYS A 100 -8.86 2.55 -2.14
C CYS A 100 -8.65 1.24 -1.38
N MET A 101 -8.36 0.19 -2.12
CA MET A 101 -8.01 -1.14 -1.60
C MET A 101 -6.66 -1.55 -2.20
N GLU A 102 -5.69 -1.84 -1.34
CA GLU A 102 -4.44 -2.44 -1.77
C GLU A 102 -4.66 -3.88 -2.22
N VAL A 103 -4.05 -4.25 -3.33
CA VAL A 103 -4.07 -5.62 -3.85
C VAL A 103 -2.65 -6.10 -4.16
N ILE A 104 -2.36 -7.33 -3.72
CA ILE A 104 -1.08 -7.99 -3.95
C ILE A 104 -1.35 -9.22 -4.82
N ALA A 105 -0.55 -9.40 -5.88
CA ALA A 105 -0.67 -10.53 -6.79
C ALA A 105 -0.45 -11.87 -6.05
N SER A 106 0.21 -12.87 -6.61
CA SER A 106 0.38 -14.14 -5.90
C SER A 106 1.82 -14.34 -5.41
N PHE A 107 1.97 -15.07 -4.30
CA PHE A 107 3.26 -15.65 -3.89
C PHE A 107 3.41 -17.12 -4.32
N HIS A 108 2.40 -17.68 -4.97
CA HIS A 108 2.38 -19.08 -5.42
C HIS A 108 2.06 -19.14 -6.91
N VAL A 109 3.11 -19.21 -7.72
CA VAL A 109 3.01 -19.34 -9.18
C VAL A 109 3.39 -20.78 -9.55
N PRO A 110 2.61 -21.47 -10.40
CA PRO A 110 3.00 -22.79 -10.89
C PRO A 110 4.39 -22.78 -11.55
N GLU A 111 5.17 -23.81 -11.27
CA GLU A 111 6.51 -23.93 -11.84
C GLU A 111 6.48 -23.89 -13.39
N GLY A 112 7.43 -23.19 -13.99
CA GLY A 112 7.51 -23.03 -15.44
C GLY A 112 6.56 -21.99 -16.04
N THR A 113 5.80 -21.26 -15.24
CA THR A 113 4.92 -20.17 -15.72
C THR A 113 5.77 -19.02 -16.29
N SER A 114 5.52 -18.64 -17.54
CA SER A 114 6.24 -17.51 -18.17
C SER A 114 5.83 -16.16 -17.59
N ALA A 115 6.70 -15.16 -17.70
CA ALA A 115 6.39 -13.79 -17.28
C ALA A 115 5.11 -13.24 -17.94
N THR A 116 4.92 -13.49 -19.23
CA THR A 116 3.70 -13.10 -19.96
C THR A 116 2.45 -13.78 -19.41
N ALA A 117 2.53 -15.06 -19.01
CA ALA A 117 1.42 -15.76 -18.40
C ALA A 117 1.09 -15.21 -17.00
N ILE A 118 2.11 -14.80 -16.24
CA ILE A 118 1.95 -14.14 -14.94
C ILE A 118 1.22 -12.80 -15.12
N CYS A 119 1.66 -11.96 -16.06
CA CYS A 119 1.03 -10.67 -16.34
C CYS A 119 -0.43 -10.84 -16.76
N ARG A 120 -0.72 -11.79 -17.66
CA ARG A 120 -2.09 -12.08 -18.14
C ARG A 120 -2.99 -12.55 -17.01
N GLU A 121 -2.58 -13.55 -16.23
CA GLU A 121 -3.41 -14.09 -15.14
C GLU A 121 -3.66 -13.02 -14.05
N THR A 122 -2.66 -12.19 -13.77
CA THR A 122 -2.84 -11.07 -12.83
C THR A 122 -3.81 -10.03 -13.38
N ALA A 123 -3.69 -9.66 -14.66
CA ALA A 123 -4.62 -8.75 -15.31
C ALA A 123 -6.06 -9.28 -15.32
N ASP A 124 -6.26 -10.55 -15.67
CA ASP A 124 -7.58 -11.20 -15.65
C ASP A 124 -8.19 -11.23 -14.23
N SER A 125 -7.36 -11.43 -13.21
CA SER A 125 -7.79 -11.40 -11.81
C SER A 125 -8.19 -9.99 -11.37
N LEU A 126 -7.43 -8.98 -11.75
CA LEU A 126 -7.74 -7.57 -11.46
C LEU A 126 -9.02 -7.12 -12.18
N LEU A 127 -9.25 -7.54 -13.42
CA LEU A 127 -10.49 -7.23 -14.14
C LEU A 127 -11.72 -7.76 -13.40
N ARG A 128 -11.67 -9.02 -12.94
CA ARG A 128 -12.77 -9.60 -12.14
C ARG A 128 -13.00 -8.86 -10.82
N LEU A 129 -11.94 -8.46 -10.12
CA LEU A 129 -12.05 -7.70 -8.88
C LEU A 129 -12.51 -6.27 -9.11
N SER A 130 -12.06 -5.62 -10.20
CA SER A 130 -12.41 -4.24 -10.51
C SER A 130 -13.90 -4.06 -10.80
N ASP A 131 -14.52 -5.04 -11.47
CA ASP A 131 -15.95 -5.02 -11.72
C ASP A 131 -16.73 -5.06 -10.38
N ALA A 132 -16.35 -5.95 -9.45
CA ALA A 132 -16.96 -6.00 -8.12
C ALA A 132 -16.68 -4.75 -7.28
N ALA A 133 -15.45 -4.22 -7.31
CA ALA A 133 -15.06 -3.03 -6.55
C ALA A 133 -15.80 -1.76 -7.02
N ALA A 134 -16.12 -1.67 -8.31
CA ALA A 134 -16.84 -0.53 -8.89
C ALA A 134 -18.23 -0.32 -8.26
N ASP A 135 -18.94 -1.39 -7.92
CA ASP A 135 -20.27 -1.33 -7.26
C ASP A 135 -20.21 -0.68 -5.86
N TYR A 136 -19.01 -0.63 -5.27
CA TYR A 136 -18.76 -0.03 -3.97
C TYR A 136 -18.05 1.33 -4.06
N GLY A 137 -17.67 1.78 -5.26
CA GLY A 137 -16.88 2.98 -5.47
C GLY A 137 -15.42 2.83 -5.03
N VAL A 138 -14.88 1.60 -5.02
CA VAL A 138 -13.52 1.30 -4.56
C VAL A 138 -12.57 1.15 -5.74
N ARG A 139 -11.41 1.76 -5.63
CA ARG A 139 -10.27 1.61 -6.55
C ARG A 139 -9.33 0.52 -6.03
N LEU A 140 -8.69 -0.20 -6.93
CA LEU A 140 -7.70 -1.24 -6.61
C LEU A 140 -6.29 -0.71 -6.90
N ALA A 141 -5.43 -0.68 -5.90
CA ALA A 141 -4.03 -0.28 -6.03
C ALA A 141 -3.14 -1.53 -6.02
N LEU A 142 -2.63 -1.94 -7.21
CA LEU A 142 -1.74 -3.09 -7.33
C LEU A 142 -0.35 -2.74 -6.83
N GLU A 143 0.12 -3.47 -5.83
CA GLU A 143 1.50 -3.41 -5.36
C GLU A 143 2.36 -4.47 -6.03
N PHE A 144 3.53 -4.05 -6.57
CA PHE A 144 4.60 -4.96 -6.93
C PHE A 144 5.57 -5.12 -5.76
N MET A 145 6.00 -6.34 -5.51
CA MET A 145 6.80 -6.67 -4.33
C MET A 145 8.14 -7.30 -4.72
N ALA A 146 9.25 -6.60 -4.51
CA ALA A 146 10.60 -7.07 -4.80
C ALA A 146 11.11 -8.08 -3.75
N VAL A 147 10.27 -9.03 -3.35
CA VAL A 147 10.59 -10.09 -2.40
C VAL A 147 10.55 -11.47 -3.04
N PRO A 148 11.26 -12.47 -2.49
CA PRO A 148 11.20 -13.83 -2.99
C PRO A 148 9.77 -14.38 -3.03
N GLY A 149 9.43 -15.09 -4.10
CA GLY A 149 8.12 -15.72 -4.27
C GLY A 149 7.02 -14.82 -4.84
N SER A 150 7.15 -13.49 -4.78
CA SER A 150 6.17 -12.62 -5.41
C SER A 150 6.13 -12.81 -6.93
N SER A 151 4.92 -12.88 -7.50
CA SER A 151 4.70 -13.03 -8.93
C SER A 151 4.91 -11.73 -9.71
N VAL A 152 4.60 -10.58 -9.12
CA VAL A 152 4.81 -9.24 -9.70
C VAL A 152 5.86 -8.54 -8.84
N ARG A 153 7.07 -8.36 -9.40
CA ARG A 153 8.24 -7.97 -8.62
C ARG A 153 8.84 -6.62 -8.98
N THR A 154 8.47 -6.07 -10.13
CA THR A 154 9.08 -4.85 -10.65
C THR A 154 8.04 -3.82 -11.06
N PHE A 155 8.44 -2.56 -11.05
CA PHE A 155 7.66 -1.46 -11.58
C PHE A 155 7.20 -1.74 -13.02
N ALA A 156 8.10 -2.19 -13.90
CA ALA A 156 7.80 -2.47 -15.30
C ALA A 156 6.73 -3.55 -15.46
N GLN A 157 6.78 -4.64 -14.70
CA GLN A 157 5.73 -5.69 -14.72
C GLN A 157 4.38 -5.12 -14.28
N CYS A 158 4.37 -4.31 -13.21
CA CYS A 158 3.14 -3.68 -12.73
C CYS A 158 2.55 -2.75 -13.81
N ALA A 159 3.37 -1.91 -14.44
CA ALA A 159 2.93 -1.03 -15.51
C ALA A 159 2.33 -1.80 -16.71
N GLU A 160 2.98 -2.88 -17.16
CA GLU A 160 2.47 -3.77 -18.23
C GLU A 160 1.10 -4.38 -17.87
N ILE A 161 0.92 -4.81 -16.63
CA ILE A 161 -0.36 -5.34 -16.15
C ILE A 161 -1.44 -4.27 -16.18
N LEU A 162 -1.13 -3.05 -15.69
CA LEU A 162 -2.08 -1.94 -15.67
C LEU A 162 -2.49 -1.50 -17.08
N ASP A 163 -1.54 -1.49 -18.02
CA ASP A 163 -1.84 -1.19 -19.44
C ASP A 163 -2.77 -2.26 -20.06
N THR A 164 -2.59 -3.52 -19.65
CA THR A 164 -3.46 -4.62 -20.09
C THR A 164 -4.86 -4.54 -19.49
N VAL A 165 -4.97 -4.17 -18.21
CA VAL A 165 -6.25 -4.03 -17.49
C VAL A 165 -7.04 -2.84 -18.01
N ASP A 166 -6.41 -1.73 -18.23
CA ASP A 166 -6.98 -0.45 -18.72
C ASP A 166 -8.34 -0.08 -18.10
N ARG A 167 -8.43 -0.10 -16.79
CA ARG A 167 -9.60 0.32 -16.01
C ARG A 167 -9.28 1.55 -15.16
N ALA A 168 -10.20 2.52 -15.14
CA ALA A 168 -10.01 3.74 -14.35
C ALA A 168 -9.93 3.50 -12.83
N ASN A 169 -10.55 2.43 -12.34
CA ASN A 169 -10.50 2.02 -10.93
C ASN A 169 -9.41 1.00 -10.60
N VAL A 170 -8.43 0.78 -11.50
CA VAL A 170 -7.26 -0.05 -11.23
C VAL A 170 -6.00 0.78 -11.50
N GLY A 171 -5.15 0.90 -10.50
CA GLY A 171 -3.91 1.66 -10.57
C GLY A 171 -2.79 1.01 -9.78
N MET A 172 -1.69 1.73 -9.62
CA MET A 172 -0.49 1.28 -8.94
C MET A 172 -0.46 1.76 -7.49
N LEU A 173 0.01 0.91 -6.62
CA LEU A 173 0.66 1.29 -5.38
C LEU A 173 2.17 1.16 -5.60
N LEU A 174 2.89 2.25 -5.37
CA LEU A 174 4.35 2.30 -5.47
C LEU A 174 4.94 2.33 -4.06
N ASP A 175 5.57 1.23 -3.64
CA ASP A 175 6.40 1.21 -2.42
C ASP A 175 7.85 1.55 -2.79
N THR A 176 8.41 2.59 -2.16
CA THR A 176 9.77 3.06 -2.42
C THR A 176 10.83 2.02 -2.10
N TRP A 177 10.62 1.20 -1.06
CA TRP A 177 11.50 0.09 -0.73
C TRP A 177 11.50 -0.95 -1.86
N HIS A 178 10.32 -1.39 -2.30
CA HIS A 178 10.20 -2.38 -3.38
C HIS A 178 10.71 -1.83 -4.70
N PHE A 179 10.50 -0.56 -4.97
CA PHE A 179 11.01 0.11 -6.16
C PHE A 179 12.55 0.08 -6.21
N CYS A 180 13.20 0.51 -5.14
CA CYS A 180 14.67 0.54 -5.04
C CYS A 180 15.26 -0.86 -4.91
N ALA A 181 14.70 -1.73 -4.06
CA ALA A 181 15.17 -3.10 -3.87
C ALA A 181 15.00 -3.95 -5.14
N GLY A 182 14.05 -3.63 -6.00
CA GLY A 182 13.85 -4.25 -7.32
C GLY A 182 14.81 -3.71 -8.39
N GLY A 183 15.60 -2.67 -8.09
CA GLY A 183 16.55 -2.06 -9.01
C GLY A 183 15.93 -1.10 -10.02
N SER A 184 14.70 -0.64 -9.79
CA SER A 184 14.08 0.42 -10.59
C SER A 184 14.70 1.78 -10.30
N ARG A 185 14.60 2.70 -11.24
CA ARG A 185 15.21 4.03 -11.17
C ARG A 185 14.16 5.12 -11.35
N PRO A 186 14.33 6.30 -10.68
CA PRO A 186 13.35 7.40 -10.72
C PRO A 186 12.93 7.83 -12.14
N GLU A 187 13.84 7.71 -13.13
CA GLU A 187 13.55 8.09 -14.52
C GLU A 187 12.48 7.22 -15.18
N GLU A 188 12.31 5.98 -14.70
CA GLU A 188 11.28 5.06 -15.22
C GLU A 188 9.86 5.57 -14.95
N LEU A 189 9.69 6.41 -13.90
CA LEU A 189 8.40 7.01 -13.57
C LEU A 189 7.90 8.01 -14.61
N SER A 190 8.77 8.53 -15.47
CA SER A 190 8.38 9.45 -16.53
C SER A 190 7.34 8.87 -17.52
N ALA A 191 7.25 7.54 -17.61
CA ALA A 191 6.26 6.82 -18.41
C ALA A 191 4.92 6.61 -17.69
N LEU A 192 4.86 6.83 -16.37
CA LEU A 192 3.64 6.63 -15.58
C LEU A 192 2.81 7.91 -15.55
N ARG A 193 1.51 7.79 -15.84
CA ARG A 193 0.55 8.87 -15.63
C ARG A 193 0.15 8.92 -14.15
N GLY A 194 0.13 10.11 -13.57
CA GLY A 194 -0.20 10.30 -12.15
C GLY A 194 -1.61 9.82 -11.77
N ASP A 195 -2.57 9.84 -12.72
CA ASP A 195 -3.91 9.31 -12.51
C ASP A 195 -3.98 7.77 -12.42
N ARG A 196 -2.87 7.08 -12.74
CA ARG A 196 -2.71 5.63 -12.54
C ARG A 196 -1.97 5.28 -11.25
N LEU A 197 -1.47 6.25 -10.51
CA LEU A 197 -0.85 6.04 -9.19
C LEU A 197 -1.87 6.40 -8.11
N PHE A 198 -2.23 5.45 -7.26
CA PHE A 198 -3.28 5.62 -6.26
C PHE A 198 -2.75 5.76 -4.84
N MET A 199 -1.57 5.18 -4.59
CA MET A 199 -0.92 5.19 -3.28
C MET A 199 0.60 5.14 -3.44
N VAL A 200 1.32 5.78 -2.52
CA VAL A 200 2.78 5.65 -2.38
C VAL A 200 3.10 5.21 -0.96
N HIS A 201 3.75 4.05 -0.81
CA HIS A 201 4.36 3.66 0.46
C HIS A 201 5.79 4.18 0.54
N VAL A 202 6.16 4.72 1.69
CA VAL A 202 7.47 5.34 1.89
C VAL A 202 8.18 4.69 3.07
N SER A 203 9.27 4.01 2.76
CA SER A 203 10.32 3.62 3.67
C SER A 203 11.66 3.68 2.95
N ASP A 204 12.73 3.65 3.70
CA ASP A 204 14.08 3.65 3.14
C ASP A 204 14.67 2.25 3.08
N CYS A 205 15.69 2.03 2.26
CA CYS A 205 16.34 0.74 2.11
C CYS A 205 17.87 0.88 2.00
N PRO A 206 18.63 -0.19 2.30
CA PRO A 206 20.08 -0.17 2.10
C PRO A 206 20.44 -0.22 0.61
N ALA A 207 21.60 0.35 0.26
CA ALA A 207 22.20 0.18 -1.06
C ALA A 207 22.61 -1.28 -1.25
N ARG A 208 21.86 -2.02 -2.04
CA ARG A 208 22.08 -3.45 -2.33
C ARG A 208 21.96 -3.70 -3.83
N ALA A 209 22.53 -4.80 -4.30
CA ALA A 209 22.21 -5.32 -5.63
C ALA A 209 20.71 -5.66 -5.72
N PRO A 210 20.08 -5.50 -6.90
CA PRO A 210 18.65 -5.78 -7.05
C PRO A 210 18.25 -7.16 -6.52
N PHE A 211 17.13 -7.22 -5.80
CA PHE A 211 16.54 -8.41 -5.18
C PHE A 211 17.40 -9.09 -4.10
N THR A 212 18.37 -8.40 -3.50
CA THR A 212 19.20 -8.96 -2.41
C THR A 212 18.91 -8.34 -1.04
N ALA A 213 18.24 -7.20 -0.98
CA ALA A 213 17.76 -6.63 0.28
C ALA A 213 16.67 -7.49 0.90
N GLN A 214 16.67 -7.58 2.23
CA GLN A 214 15.61 -8.26 2.98
C GLN A 214 14.55 -7.23 3.42
N ARG A 215 13.26 -7.55 3.37
CA ARG A 215 12.20 -6.62 3.78
C ARG A 215 12.36 -6.13 5.24
N ALA A 216 13.01 -6.90 6.08
CA ALA A 216 13.41 -6.51 7.43
C ALA A 216 14.49 -5.39 7.47
N GLU A 217 15.20 -5.13 6.37
CA GLU A 217 16.11 -4.01 6.20
C GLU A 217 15.33 -2.78 5.66
N SER A 218 14.23 -2.45 6.30
CA SER A 218 13.36 -1.31 5.99
C SER A 218 13.57 -0.24 7.04
N TYR A 219 13.98 0.95 6.62
CA TYR A 219 14.36 2.02 7.53
C TYR A 219 13.36 3.17 7.48
N TRP A 220 13.41 4.04 8.49
CA TRP A 220 12.67 5.28 8.46
C TRP A 220 13.08 6.15 7.27
N PRO A 221 12.16 6.91 6.66
CA PRO A 221 12.48 7.79 5.54
C PRO A 221 13.67 8.71 5.85
N GLY A 222 14.73 8.60 5.04
CA GLY A 222 15.97 9.36 5.18
C GLY A 222 17.02 8.72 6.09
N GLU A 223 16.83 7.50 6.56
CA GLU A 223 17.81 6.76 7.38
C GLU A 223 18.53 5.63 6.62
N GLY A 224 18.21 5.43 5.35
CA GLY A 224 18.86 4.48 4.45
C GLY A 224 19.61 5.15 3.32
N ASP A 225 19.76 4.42 2.23
CA ASP A 225 20.55 4.83 1.05
C ASP A 225 19.67 5.09 -0.18
N ALA A 226 18.35 4.93 -0.10
CA ALA A 226 17.45 5.16 -1.23
C ALA A 226 17.41 6.66 -1.60
N PRO A 227 17.39 7.02 -2.90
CA PRO A 227 17.28 8.41 -3.34
C PRO A 227 15.85 8.93 -3.18
N LEU A 228 15.29 8.89 -1.95
CA LEU A 228 13.86 9.13 -1.68
C LEU A 228 13.39 10.51 -2.14
N GLU A 229 14.20 11.56 -1.96
CA GLU A 229 13.83 12.90 -2.38
C GLU A 229 13.69 13.00 -3.90
N GLU A 230 14.64 12.44 -4.65
CA GLU A 230 14.59 12.37 -6.11
C GLU A 230 13.43 11.52 -6.59
N LEU A 231 13.21 10.34 -5.98
CA LEU A 231 12.12 9.44 -6.29
C LEU A 231 10.76 10.12 -6.08
N LEU A 232 10.54 10.77 -4.94
CA LEU A 232 9.28 11.46 -4.65
C LEU A 232 9.08 12.70 -5.52
N ARG A 233 10.13 13.40 -5.93
CA ARG A 233 10.03 14.45 -6.96
C ARG A 233 9.62 13.90 -8.31
N SER A 234 10.15 12.74 -8.71
CA SER A 234 9.75 12.05 -9.93
C SER A 234 8.29 11.58 -9.87
N VAL A 235 7.85 11.06 -8.71
CA VAL A 235 6.43 10.74 -8.44
C VAL A 235 5.56 11.99 -8.62
N ARG A 236 5.91 13.11 -8.01
CA ARG A 236 5.18 14.37 -8.13
C ARG A 236 5.14 14.88 -9.56
N ALA A 237 6.22 14.73 -10.31
CA ALA A 237 6.29 15.14 -11.73
C ALA A 237 5.32 14.38 -12.63
N THR A 238 4.82 13.20 -12.22
CA THR A 238 3.74 12.48 -12.93
C THR A 238 2.38 13.17 -12.81
N GLY A 239 2.24 14.15 -11.92
CA GLY A 239 0.97 14.78 -11.53
C GLY A 239 0.33 14.16 -10.29
N TYR A 240 0.98 13.19 -9.63
CA TYR A 240 0.47 12.59 -8.41
C TYR A 240 0.55 13.57 -7.22
N ASP A 241 -0.57 13.71 -6.49
CA ASP A 241 -0.66 14.53 -5.27
C ASP A 241 -1.43 13.81 -4.14
N GLY A 242 -1.47 12.50 -4.22
CA GLY A 242 -2.18 11.63 -3.27
C GLY A 242 -1.38 11.27 -2.02
N PRO A 243 -1.84 10.23 -1.28
CA PRO A 243 -1.23 9.81 -0.02
C PRO A 243 0.20 9.27 -0.19
N CYS A 244 1.10 9.75 0.67
CA CYS A 244 2.41 9.15 0.91
C CYS A 244 2.40 8.52 2.30
N SER A 245 2.27 7.21 2.35
CA SER A 245 2.02 6.42 3.55
C SER A 245 3.32 5.80 4.08
N VAL A 246 3.68 6.11 5.33
CA VAL A 246 4.91 5.59 5.94
C VAL A 246 4.73 4.14 6.33
N GLU A 247 5.49 3.23 5.69
CA GLU A 247 5.46 1.79 5.95
C GLU A 247 6.84 1.23 6.23
N VAL A 248 7.18 1.04 7.52
CA VAL A 248 8.48 0.50 7.94
C VAL A 248 8.31 -0.90 8.53
N MET A 249 9.02 -1.89 7.96
CA MET A 249 8.89 -3.30 8.31
C MET A 249 10.09 -3.85 9.09
N ASP A 250 10.99 -3.00 9.58
CA ASP A 250 12.09 -3.41 10.46
C ASP A 250 11.56 -4.04 11.75
N PRO A 251 12.07 -5.20 12.18
CA PRO A 251 11.62 -5.88 13.41
C PRO A 251 11.70 -5.03 14.68
N ASN A 252 12.66 -4.12 14.78
CA ASN A 252 12.81 -3.23 15.94
C ASN A 252 11.73 -2.14 15.90
N VAL A 253 11.38 -1.62 14.72
CA VAL A 253 10.28 -0.67 14.53
C VAL A 253 8.95 -1.33 14.89
N LEU A 254 8.71 -2.55 14.39
CA LEU A 254 7.50 -3.33 14.68
C LEU A 254 7.36 -3.71 16.19
N ALA A 255 8.43 -3.57 16.97
CA ALA A 255 8.42 -3.82 18.42
C ALA A 255 8.18 -2.54 19.24
N LEU A 256 8.22 -1.36 18.63
CA LEU A 256 7.98 -0.09 19.33
C LEU A 256 6.54 0.01 19.82
N PRO A 257 6.29 0.75 20.92
CA PRO A 257 4.95 1.24 21.23
C PRO A 257 4.38 2.03 20.04
N ALA A 258 3.09 1.85 19.73
CA ALA A 258 2.47 2.47 18.55
C ALA A 258 2.67 4.00 18.50
N GLY A 259 2.49 4.69 19.63
CA GLY A 259 2.68 6.15 19.69
C GLY A 259 4.11 6.60 19.39
N ASP A 260 5.12 5.79 19.73
CA ASP A 260 6.52 6.12 19.43
C ASP A 260 6.81 5.93 17.92
N ALA A 261 6.29 4.86 17.33
CA ALA A 261 6.41 4.61 15.90
C ALA A 261 5.68 5.68 15.07
N ILE A 262 4.45 6.04 15.43
CA ILE A 262 3.66 7.07 14.75
C ILE A 262 4.37 8.44 14.82
N ARG A 263 4.88 8.82 15.98
CA ARG A 263 5.63 10.07 16.15
C ARG A 263 6.90 10.06 15.29
N ARG A 264 7.68 8.98 15.31
CA ARG A 264 8.89 8.86 14.52
C ARG A 264 8.61 8.92 13.02
N ALA A 265 7.55 8.28 12.56
CA ALA A 265 7.10 8.35 11.17
C ALA A 265 6.84 9.81 10.75
N ALA A 266 6.15 10.60 11.59
CA ALA A 266 5.90 12.01 11.30
C ALA A 266 7.20 12.86 11.29
N GLU A 267 8.10 12.61 12.23
CA GLU A 267 9.40 13.32 12.34
C GLU A 267 10.29 13.12 11.11
N THR A 268 10.25 11.93 10.51
CA THR A 268 11.07 11.63 9.33
C THR A 268 10.39 12.04 8.02
N MET A 269 9.08 11.84 7.91
CA MET A 269 8.36 12.08 6.66
C MET A 269 8.07 13.55 6.38
N LYS A 270 7.69 14.34 7.41
CA LYS A 270 7.36 15.76 7.21
C LYS A 270 8.51 16.58 6.58
N PRO A 271 9.77 16.48 7.07
CA PRO A 271 10.88 17.19 6.45
C PRO A 271 11.17 16.72 5.02
N LEU A 272 10.96 15.42 4.73
CA LEU A 272 11.15 14.88 3.39
C LEU A 272 10.12 15.47 2.41
N LEU A 273 8.81 15.43 2.74
CA LEU A 273 7.78 16.03 1.91
C LEU A 273 8.01 17.53 1.70
N ALA A 274 8.39 18.27 2.75
CA ALA A 274 8.69 19.70 2.64
C ALA A 274 9.87 20.03 1.68
N ARG A 275 10.82 19.11 1.52
CA ARG A 275 11.90 19.26 0.51
C ARG A 275 11.45 18.93 -0.91
N VAL A 276 10.56 17.96 -1.06
CA VAL A 276 9.99 17.56 -2.35
C VAL A 276 9.06 18.64 -2.92
N GLU A 277 8.41 19.43 -2.06
CA GLU A 277 7.50 20.50 -2.45
C GLU A 277 8.17 21.81 -2.89
N ARG A 278 9.47 21.97 -2.60
CA ARG A 278 10.28 23.12 -3.04
C ARG A 278 10.82 22.93 -4.44
#